data_12fcb526dafd5e3ef7c5ea0285779cea
#
_entry.id   12fcb526dafd5e3ef7c5ea0285779cea
#
_cell.length_a   1.000
_cell.length_b   1.000
_cell.length_c   1.000
_cell.angle_alpha   90.00
_cell.angle_beta   90.00
_cell.angle_gamma   90.00
#
_symmetry.space_group_name_H-M   'P 1'
#
loop_
_entity.id
_entity.type
_entity.pdbx_description
1 polymer ?
#
loop_
_entity_poly.entity_id
_entity_poly.type
_entity_poly.pdbx_seq_one_letter_code
_entity_poly.pdbx_strand_id
1 'polypeptide(L)'
;MKKLKKIILLMLGFMMVFALAGCTKKNDNTYEHVKQSKTIVWGIRADTRLFGLTNIKTGKIEGFEIDLAKALTKQMLGSSAHAEFLTTTANTRIPLLKNHNVDAVLATMTITKERAKQVDFTNPYFPAGSSLLVPNSSKITNVKQLNGKTVLAVKGTTAVDDVHKYAPKAKVLQYDDYGQAMSALKAGQGVALTTDNGLLAGIAQENPGYKLVGGVYTNAPYGIAINKGQTQMVNHLNTALAELKKNGTYNRLINKWFKGIPGFDVKELLK
;
A
#
# COMPACT_ATOMS: atom_id res chain seq x y z
N MET A 1 -28.34 -32.93 -54.46
CA MET A 1 -28.66 -32.89 -53.03
C MET A 1 -27.67 -33.65 -52.15
N LYS A 2 -27.22 -34.88 -52.48
CA LYS A 2 -26.24 -35.63 -51.58
C LYS A 2 -24.87 -35.04 -51.53
N LYS A 3 -24.30 -34.34 -52.51
CA LYS A 3 -23.00 -33.68 -52.52
C LYS A 3 -23.00 -32.38 -51.64
N LEU A 4 -24.12 -31.65 -51.68
CA LEU A 4 -24.27 -30.42 -50.91
C LEU A 4 -24.33 -30.69 -49.38
N LYS A 5 -25.01 -31.80 -49.00
CA LYS A 5 -25.05 -32.24 -47.56
C LYS A 5 -23.69 -32.66 -47.03
N LYS A 6 -22.83 -33.30 -47.88
CA LYS A 6 -21.45 -33.67 -47.46
C LYS A 6 -20.54 -32.46 -47.28
N ILE A 7 -20.67 -31.40 -48.09
CA ILE A 7 -19.90 -30.16 -47.99
C ILE A 7 -20.32 -29.39 -46.73
N ILE A 8 -21.61 -29.33 -46.41
CA ILE A 8 -22.13 -28.69 -45.20
C ILE A 8 -21.66 -29.44 -43.94
N LEU A 9 -21.63 -30.78 -43.95
CA LEU A 9 -21.12 -31.58 -42.82
C LEU A 9 -19.60 -31.39 -42.61
N LEU A 10 -18.82 -31.23 -43.69
CA LEU A 10 -17.38 -30.98 -43.63
C LEU A 10 -17.10 -29.56 -43.13
N MET A 11 -17.90 -28.56 -43.51
CA MET A 11 -17.76 -27.19 -42.98
C MET A 11 -18.16 -27.09 -41.50
N LEU A 12 -19.20 -27.80 -41.04
CA LEU A 12 -19.57 -27.87 -39.64
C LEU A 12 -18.49 -28.57 -38.80
N GLY A 13 -17.87 -29.64 -39.32
CA GLY A 13 -16.75 -30.33 -38.64
C GLY A 13 -15.51 -29.45 -38.52
N PHE A 14 -15.20 -28.61 -39.50
CA PHE A 14 -14.06 -27.70 -39.47
C PHE A 14 -14.29 -26.49 -38.52
N MET A 15 -15.56 -26.06 -38.38
CA MET A 15 -15.93 -24.98 -37.43
C MET A 15 -15.88 -25.44 -35.97
N MET A 16 -16.11 -26.73 -35.69
CA MET A 16 -16.05 -27.28 -34.32
C MET A 16 -14.61 -27.46 -33.80
N VAL A 17 -13.63 -27.63 -34.71
CA VAL A 17 -12.20 -27.77 -34.31
C VAL A 17 -11.59 -26.41 -33.86
N PHE A 18 -12.11 -25.29 -34.38
CA PHE A 18 -11.68 -23.95 -33.97
C PHE A 18 -12.25 -23.48 -32.61
N ALA A 19 -13.35 -24.08 -32.16
CA ALA A 19 -13.97 -23.74 -30.89
C ALA A 19 -13.26 -24.33 -29.65
N LEU A 20 -12.36 -25.31 -29.83
CA LEU A 20 -11.60 -25.96 -28.76
C LEU A 20 -10.23 -25.32 -28.47
N ALA A 21 -9.78 -24.36 -29.29
CA ALA A 21 -8.49 -23.69 -29.13
C ALA A 21 -8.57 -22.42 -28.23
N GLY A 22 -9.72 -22.14 -27.58
CA GLY A 22 -10.02 -20.86 -26.92
C GLY A 22 -9.93 -20.83 -25.41
N CYS A 23 -9.46 -21.87 -24.71
CA CYS A 23 -9.26 -21.86 -23.26
C CYS A 23 -7.87 -22.32 -22.87
N THR A 24 -6.84 -21.68 -23.39
CA THR A 24 -5.60 -21.61 -22.63
C THR A 24 -5.92 -20.77 -21.39
N LYS A 25 -6.05 -21.40 -20.22
CA LYS A 25 -5.91 -20.70 -18.95
C LYS A 25 -4.65 -19.83 -19.10
N LYS A 26 -4.85 -18.51 -19.25
CA LYS A 26 -3.76 -17.56 -19.16
C LYS A 26 -3.05 -17.94 -17.87
N ASN A 27 -1.81 -18.39 -17.97
CA ASN A 27 -1.03 -18.77 -16.81
C ASN A 27 -0.85 -17.45 -16.06
N ASP A 28 -1.68 -17.22 -15.05
CA ASP A 28 -1.81 -15.95 -14.33
C ASP A 28 -0.66 -15.83 -13.33
N ASN A 29 0.57 -16.00 -13.85
CA ASN A 29 1.80 -15.91 -13.10
C ASN A 29 2.34 -14.49 -13.24
N THR A 30 2.05 -13.67 -12.23
CA THR A 30 2.49 -12.28 -12.17
C THR A 30 4.01 -12.14 -12.34
N TYR A 31 4.81 -13.07 -11.77
CA TYR A 31 6.27 -13.00 -11.91
C TYR A 31 6.73 -13.22 -13.35
N GLU A 32 6.21 -14.22 -14.04
CA GLU A 32 6.58 -14.46 -15.46
C GLU A 32 6.15 -13.31 -16.36
N HIS A 33 4.99 -12.69 -16.07
CA HIS A 33 4.54 -11.50 -16.79
C HIS A 33 5.53 -10.33 -16.62
N VAL A 34 5.87 -9.95 -15.39
CA VAL A 34 6.77 -8.81 -15.14
C VAL A 34 8.21 -9.10 -15.60
N LYS A 35 8.64 -10.37 -15.57
CA LYS A 35 9.94 -10.80 -16.08
C LYS A 35 10.06 -10.62 -17.60
N GLN A 36 9.01 -10.93 -18.34
CA GLN A 36 8.96 -10.77 -19.80
C GLN A 36 8.85 -9.29 -20.18
N SER A 37 7.96 -8.54 -19.55
CA SER A 37 7.75 -7.12 -19.84
C SER A 37 8.88 -6.22 -19.34
N LYS A 38 9.71 -6.70 -18.42
CA LYS A 38 10.71 -5.90 -17.68
C LYS A 38 10.09 -4.71 -16.95
N THR A 39 8.80 -4.80 -16.63
CA THR A 39 8.04 -3.74 -15.98
C THR A 39 7.24 -4.30 -14.82
N ILE A 40 7.21 -3.59 -13.70
CA ILE A 40 6.28 -3.84 -12.58
C ILE A 40 5.38 -2.62 -12.45
N VAL A 41 4.08 -2.81 -12.54
CA VAL A 41 3.07 -1.79 -12.26
C VAL A 41 2.76 -1.82 -10.77
N TRP A 42 3.20 -0.79 -10.06
CA TRP A 42 3.04 -0.64 -8.62
C TRP A 42 1.81 0.17 -8.27
N GLY A 43 0.92 -0.38 -7.45
CA GLY A 43 -0.12 0.39 -6.77
C GLY A 43 0.52 1.15 -5.59
N ILE A 44 0.47 2.49 -5.63
CA ILE A 44 1.16 3.35 -4.66
C ILE A 44 0.23 4.43 -4.10
N ARG A 45 0.62 5.04 -2.96
CA ARG A 45 -0.01 6.27 -2.45
C ARG A 45 0.61 7.49 -3.14
N ALA A 46 -0.21 8.55 -3.26
CA ALA A 46 0.23 9.83 -3.78
C ALA A 46 -0.15 11.02 -2.88
N ASP A 47 -0.66 10.71 -1.68
CA ASP A 47 -1.18 11.64 -0.68
C ASP A 47 -0.52 11.50 0.71
N THR A 48 0.54 10.68 0.80
CA THR A 48 1.22 10.36 2.06
C THR A 48 2.66 10.85 2.05
N ARG A 49 2.90 12.00 2.69
CA ARG A 49 4.27 12.53 2.85
C ARG A 49 5.18 11.48 3.49
N LEU A 50 6.46 11.48 3.11
CA LEU A 50 7.51 10.52 3.41
C LEU A 50 7.40 9.20 2.65
N PHE A 51 6.20 8.69 2.35
CA PHE A 51 6.01 7.40 1.67
C PHE A 51 5.74 7.56 0.17
N GLY A 52 4.73 8.36 -0.21
CA GLY A 52 4.39 8.66 -1.59
C GLY A 52 3.50 9.90 -1.64
N LEU A 53 4.05 11.02 -2.09
CA LEU A 53 3.35 12.30 -2.20
C LEU A 53 3.60 12.91 -3.58
N THR A 54 2.53 13.41 -4.20
CA THR A 54 2.65 14.19 -5.43
C THR A 54 3.30 15.55 -5.14
N ASN A 55 4.45 15.79 -5.75
CA ASN A 55 5.09 17.10 -5.75
C ASN A 55 4.32 18.04 -6.70
N ILE A 56 3.63 19.02 -6.15
CA ILE A 56 2.77 19.94 -6.92
C ILE A 56 3.52 20.80 -7.95
N LYS A 57 4.83 21.00 -7.76
CA LYS A 57 5.65 21.79 -8.69
C LYS A 57 6.09 20.97 -9.91
N THR A 58 6.36 19.68 -9.71
CA THR A 58 6.93 18.80 -10.75
C THR A 58 5.93 17.79 -11.30
N GLY A 59 4.78 17.59 -10.63
CA GLY A 59 3.82 16.54 -10.93
C GLY A 59 4.33 15.11 -10.61
N LYS A 60 5.57 14.98 -10.13
CA LYS A 60 6.16 13.66 -9.81
C LYS A 60 5.73 13.18 -8.43
N ILE A 61 5.57 11.87 -8.29
CA ILE A 61 5.34 11.25 -6.99
C ILE A 61 6.69 10.89 -6.40
N GLU A 62 6.93 11.31 -5.16
CA GLU A 62 8.19 11.14 -4.44
C GLU A 62 7.92 10.57 -3.04
N GLY A 63 8.83 9.72 -2.53
CA GLY A 63 8.70 9.11 -1.21
C GLY A 63 9.52 7.84 -1.07
N PHE A 64 9.57 7.34 0.17
CA PHE A 64 10.29 6.11 0.51
C PHE A 64 9.80 4.91 -0.32
N GLU A 65 8.48 4.73 -0.42
CA GLU A 65 7.89 3.60 -1.15
C GLU A 65 8.13 3.72 -2.67
N ILE A 66 8.17 4.94 -3.21
CA ILE A 66 8.48 5.17 -4.63
C ILE A 66 9.92 4.78 -4.94
N ASP A 67 10.85 5.19 -4.09
CA ASP A 67 12.26 4.82 -4.25
C ASP A 67 12.49 3.33 -4.00
N LEU A 68 11.79 2.74 -3.02
CA LEU A 68 11.87 1.31 -2.74
C LEU A 68 11.31 0.48 -3.90
N ALA A 69 10.18 0.85 -4.50
CA ALA A 69 9.60 0.20 -5.68
C ALA A 69 10.58 0.19 -6.85
N LYS A 70 11.21 1.35 -7.14
CA LYS A 70 12.25 1.45 -8.19
C LYS A 70 13.45 0.53 -7.90
N ALA A 71 13.91 0.50 -6.64
CA ALA A 71 15.03 -0.33 -6.23
C ALA A 71 14.70 -1.82 -6.33
N LEU A 72 13.51 -2.25 -5.86
CA LEU A 72 13.03 -3.63 -5.96
C LEU A 72 12.89 -4.08 -7.42
N THR A 73 12.30 -3.24 -8.28
CA THR A 73 12.16 -3.54 -9.71
C THR A 73 13.50 -3.81 -10.36
N LYS A 74 14.48 -2.93 -10.13
CA LYS A 74 15.85 -3.11 -10.68
C LYS A 74 16.57 -4.33 -10.08
N GLN A 75 16.39 -4.58 -8.79
CA GLN A 75 17.00 -5.75 -8.12
C GLN A 75 16.44 -7.07 -8.65
N MET A 76 15.13 -7.11 -8.95
CA MET A 76 14.47 -8.33 -9.45
C MET A 76 14.70 -8.60 -10.94
N LEU A 77 14.65 -7.56 -11.76
CA LEU A 77 14.51 -7.69 -13.22
C LEU A 77 15.70 -7.12 -14.01
N GLY A 78 16.68 -6.54 -13.31
CA GLY A 78 17.89 -5.94 -13.91
C GLY A 78 17.79 -4.44 -14.11
N SER A 79 18.91 -3.80 -14.48
CA SER A 79 19.05 -2.33 -14.56
C SER A 79 18.15 -1.66 -15.60
N SER A 80 17.78 -2.37 -16.66
CA SER A 80 16.89 -1.89 -17.73
C SER A 80 15.40 -1.99 -17.37
N ALA A 81 15.06 -2.54 -16.21
CA ALA A 81 13.67 -2.70 -15.81
C ALA A 81 13.04 -1.39 -15.34
N HIS A 82 11.73 -1.28 -15.55
CA HIS A 82 10.94 -0.10 -15.27
C HIS A 82 9.92 -0.33 -14.15
N ALA A 83 9.79 0.65 -13.25
CA ALA A 83 8.71 0.72 -12.27
C ALA A 83 7.68 1.72 -12.79
N GLU A 84 6.48 1.24 -13.08
CA GLU A 84 5.32 2.07 -13.38
C GLU A 84 4.45 2.24 -12.14
N PHE A 85 3.74 3.36 -12.05
CA PHE A 85 3.00 3.71 -10.84
C PHE A 85 1.55 4.02 -11.16
N LEU A 86 0.63 3.32 -10.46
CA LEU A 86 -0.79 3.61 -10.46
C LEU A 86 -1.19 4.07 -9.04
N THR A 87 -1.76 5.26 -8.95
CA THR A 87 -2.21 5.81 -7.66
C THR A 87 -3.38 5.02 -7.10
N THR A 88 -3.28 4.66 -5.83
CA THR A 88 -4.33 3.96 -5.09
C THR A 88 -4.72 4.71 -3.81
N THR A 89 -5.88 4.38 -3.27
CA THR A 89 -6.31 4.73 -1.91
C THR A 89 -6.27 3.50 -1.01
N ALA A 90 -6.48 3.68 0.29
CA ALA A 90 -6.60 2.55 1.21
C ALA A 90 -7.77 1.60 0.83
N ASN A 91 -8.84 2.13 0.24
CA ASN A 91 -10.00 1.34 -0.21
C ASN A 91 -9.80 0.67 -1.57
N THR A 92 -9.08 1.30 -2.50
CA THR A 92 -9.02 0.85 -3.90
C THR A 92 -7.85 -0.10 -4.17
N ARG A 93 -6.80 -0.12 -3.33
CA ARG A 93 -5.57 -0.90 -3.57
C ARG A 93 -5.80 -2.40 -3.71
N ILE A 94 -6.67 -3.03 -2.88
CA ILE A 94 -6.99 -4.47 -3.01
C ILE A 94 -7.84 -4.75 -4.26
N PRO A 95 -8.94 -4.03 -4.54
CA PRO A 95 -9.66 -4.16 -5.80
C PRO A 95 -8.79 -4.03 -7.06
N LEU A 96 -7.92 -3.01 -7.12
CA LEU A 96 -7.01 -2.81 -8.26
C LEU A 96 -6.04 -3.98 -8.44
N LEU A 97 -5.51 -4.52 -7.34
CA LEU A 97 -4.64 -5.70 -7.37
C LEU A 97 -5.40 -6.94 -7.87
N LYS A 98 -6.59 -7.20 -7.33
CA LYS A 98 -7.43 -8.36 -7.73
C LYS A 98 -7.89 -8.31 -9.18
N ASN A 99 -8.07 -7.11 -9.73
CA ASN A 99 -8.45 -6.89 -11.13
C ASN A 99 -7.23 -6.84 -12.07
N HIS A 100 -6.01 -7.12 -11.57
CA HIS A 100 -4.77 -7.09 -12.35
C HIS A 100 -4.46 -5.72 -12.99
N ASN A 101 -4.96 -4.62 -12.40
CA ASN A 101 -4.58 -3.27 -12.81
C ASN A 101 -3.17 -2.91 -12.32
N VAL A 102 -2.69 -3.59 -11.27
CA VAL A 102 -1.35 -3.49 -10.72
C VAL A 102 -0.80 -4.89 -10.42
N ASP A 103 0.52 -5.05 -10.51
CA ASP A 103 1.21 -6.32 -10.22
C ASP A 103 1.49 -6.50 -8.73
N ALA A 104 1.73 -5.40 -8.04
CA ALA A 104 1.98 -5.35 -6.60
C ALA A 104 1.51 -4.03 -6.00
N VAL A 105 1.18 -4.04 -4.71
CA VAL A 105 0.79 -2.85 -3.95
C VAL A 105 1.83 -2.53 -2.90
N LEU A 106 2.47 -1.37 -3.01
CA LEU A 106 3.42 -0.79 -2.05
C LEU A 106 2.86 0.56 -1.61
N ALA A 107 1.96 0.54 -0.61
CA ALA A 107 1.05 1.64 -0.31
C ALA A 107 0.67 1.69 1.18
N THR A 108 1.68 1.71 2.08
CA THR A 108 1.51 1.75 3.54
C THR A 108 0.49 0.72 4.04
N MET A 109 0.61 -0.52 3.55
CA MET A 109 -0.40 -1.54 3.77
C MET A 109 -0.03 -2.46 4.93
N THR A 110 -0.68 -2.27 6.07
CA THR A 110 -0.55 -3.15 7.23
C THR A 110 -0.92 -4.59 6.88
N ILE A 111 -0.06 -5.53 7.24
CA ILE A 111 -0.33 -6.96 7.18
C ILE A 111 -1.38 -7.31 8.24
N THR A 112 -2.56 -7.78 7.82
CA THR A 112 -3.59 -8.29 8.75
C THR A 112 -4.09 -9.65 8.31
N LYS A 113 -4.66 -10.42 9.25
CA LYS A 113 -5.25 -11.73 8.95
C LYS A 113 -6.38 -11.63 7.93
N GLU A 114 -7.20 -10.57 8.00
CA GLU A 114 -8.33 -10.33 7.10
C GLU A 114 -7.85 -10.03 5.68
N ARG A 115 -6.83 -9.19 5.54
CA ARG A 115 -6.22 -8.88 4.24
C ARG A 115 -5.49 -10.08 3.65
N ALA A 116 -4.82 -10.88 4.49
CA ALA A 116 -4.13 -12.10 4.06
C ALA A 116 -5.07 -13.19 3.52
N LYS A 117 -6.37 -13.12 3.81
CA LYS A 117 -7.37 -13.99 3.14
C LYS A 117 -7.59 -13.60 1.68
N GLN A 118 -7.35 -12.35 1.31
CA GLN A 118 -7.65 -11.79 0.00
C GLN A 118 -6.42 -11.61 -0.91
N VAL A 119 -5.25 -11.38 -0.32
CA VAL A 119 -3.97 -11.13 -0.99
C VAL A 119 -2.86 -11.88 -0.27
N ASP A 120 -1.72 -12.06 -0.93
CA ASP A 120 -0.50 -12.53 -0.27
C ASP A 120 0.39 -11.33 0.06
N PHE A 121 1.23 -11.45 1.08
CA PHE A 121 2.14 -10.41 1.52
C PHE A 121 3.58 -10.90 1.48
N THR A 122 4.49 -9.98 1.20
CA THR A 122 5.91 -10.15 1.49
C THR A 122 6.17 -10.14 3.00
N ASN A 123 7.40 -10.45 3.38
CA ASN A 123 7.92 -10.08 4.69
C ASN A 123 7.76 -8.57 4.91
N PRO A 124 7.66 -8.11 6.18
CA PRO A 124 7.56 -6.69 6.49
C PRO A 124 8.73 -5.88 5.89
N TYR A 125 8.39 -4.75 5.25
CA TYR A 125 9.39 -3.80 4.79
C TYR A 125 9.50 -2.56 5.67
N PHE A 126 8.51 -2.28 6.52
CA PHE A 126 8.53 -1.11 7.41
C PHE A 126 7.78 -1.41 8.71
N PRO A 127 8.40 -1.15 9.90
CA PRO A 127 7.70 -1.24 11.16
C PRO A 127 6.79 -0.02 11.32
N ALA A 128 5.52 -0.25 11.54
CA ALA A 128 4.52 0.79 11.74
C ALA A 128 3.58 0.43 12.88
N GLY A 129 2.81 1.41 13.32
CA GLY A 129 1.75 1.22 14.29
C GLY A 129 0.94 2.48 14.51
N SER A 130 -0.31 2.30 14.89
CA SER A 130 -1.26 3.39 15.07
C SER A 130 -0.85 4.37 16.16
N SER A 131 -1.03 5.66 15.89
CA SER A 131 -0.73 6.78 16.79
C SER A 131 -1.79 7.86 16.65
N LEU A 132 -1.63 8.98 17.32
CA LEU A 132 -2.58 10.09 17.30
C LEU A 132 -1.90 11.39 16.91
N LEU A 133 -2.55 12.16 16.03
CA LEU A 133 -2.22 13.56 15.74
C LEU A 133 -3.29 14.46 16.36
N VAL A 134 -2.87 15.41 17.16
CA VAL A 134 -3.75 16.34 17.85
C VAL A 134 -3.25 17.78 17.73
N PRO A 135 -4.10 18.81 17.90
CA PRO A 135 -3.65 20.19 18.03
C PRO A 135 -2.62 20.34 19.16
N ASN A 136 -1.65 21.25 19.01
CA ASN A 136 -0.63 21.50 20.05
C ASN A 136 -1.22 21.86 21.42
N SER A 137 -2.39 22.52 21.44
CA SER A 137 -3.14 22.88 22.67
C SER A 137 -3.87 21.71 23.32
N SER A 138 -3.95 20.56 22.64
CA SER A 138 -4.70 19.38 23.15
C SER A 138 -4.04 18.81 24.40
N LYS A 139 -4.89 18.40 25.35
CA LYS A 139 -4.51 17.66 26.57
C LYS A 139 -4.58 16.13 26.39
N ILE A 140 -4.94 15.64 25.19
CA ILE A 140 -4.96 14.22 24.87
C ILE A 140 -3.52 13.73 24.77
N THR A 141 -3.21 12.65 25.49
CA THR A 141 -1.88 12.03 25.53
C THR A 141 -1.89 10.54 25.19
N ASN A 142 -3.07 9.91 25.08
CA ASN A 142 -3.16 8.49 24.73
C ASN A 142 -4.55 8.15 24.13
N VAL A 143 -4.66 6.99 23.49
CA VAL A 143 -5.86 6.53 22.78
C VAL A 143 -7.07 6.33 23.70
N LYS A 144 -6.90 5.94 24.97
CA LYS A 144 -8.02 5.71 25.89
C LYS A 144 -8.81 6.98 26.20
N GLN A 145 -8.17 8.15 26.11
CA GLN A 145 -8.81 9.45 26.31
C GLN A 145 -9.74 9.87 25.17
N LEU A 146 -9.79 9.09 24.08
CA LEU A 146 -10.72 9.29 22.97
C LEU A 146 -12.14 8.79 23.27
N ASN A 147 -12.35 8.01 24.34
CA ASN A 147 -13.69 7.57 24.73
C ASN A 147 -14.63 8.77 24.90
N GLY A 148 -15.81 8.69 24.25
CA GLY A 148 -16.81 9.77 24.23
C GLY A 148 -16.47 10.97 23.34
N LYS A 149 -15.39 10.89 22.58
CA LYS A 149 -14.95 11.96 21.66
C LYS A 149 -15.06 11.54 20.21
N THR A 150 -15.11 12.52 19.32
CA THR A 150 -15.04 12.29 17.87
C THR A 150 -13.59 12.22 17.41
N VAL A 151 -13.23 11.17 16.68
CA VAL A 151 -11.90 10.89 16.14
C VAL A 151 -12.01 10.76 14.63
N LEU A 152 -11.02 11.25 13.90
CA LEU A 152 -10.98 11.22 12.45
C LEU A 152 -10.06 10.09 11.98
N ALA A 153 -10.46 9.36 10.94
CA ALA A 153 -9.67 8.31 10.33
C ALA A 153 -9.93 8.25 8.82
N VAL A 154 -9.12 7.49 8.09
CA VAL A 154 -9.30 7.27 6.65
C VAL A 154 -9.91 5.89 6.44
N LYS A 155 -10.91 5.81 5.56
CA LYS A 155 -11.59 4.56 5.16
C LYS A 155 -10.61 3.52 4.64
N GLY A 156 -10.84 2.24 4.96
CA GLY A 156 -10.00 1.12 4.49
C GLY A 156 -8.64 1.00 5.21
N THR A 157 -8.39 1.84 6.23
CA THR A 157 -7.24 1.70 7.12
C THR A 157 -7.57 0.85 8.35
N THR A 158 -6.57 0.33 9.04
CA THR A 158 -6.75 -0.39 10.31
C THR A 158 -7.10 0.54 11.46
N ALA A 159 -6.85 1.85 11.31
CA ALA A 159 -7.03 2.85 12.35
C ALA A 159 -8.47 2.91 12.89
N VAL A 160 -9.47 2.61 12.06
CA VAL A 160 -10.89 2.56 12.46
C VAL A 160 -11.11 1.46 13.49
N ASP A 161 -10.65 0.24 13.17
CA ASP A 161 -10.78 -0.93 14.06
C ASP A 161 -9.93 -0.76 15.32
N ASP A 162 -8.72 -0.18 15.18
CA ASP A 162 -7.82 0.09 16.29
C ASP A 162 -8.45 1.06 17.31
N VAL A 163 -9.11 2.14 16.85
CA VAL A 163 -9.83 3.04 17.76
C VAL A 163 -10.95 2.31 18.48
N HIS A 164 -11.77 1.54 17.78
CA HIS A 164 -12.85 0.79 18.41
C HIS A 164 -12.35 -0.21 19.44
N LYS A 165 -11.18 -0.80 19.20
CA LYS A 165 -10.54 -1.74 20.15
C LYS A 165 -10.03 -1.03 21.42
N TYR A 166 -9.39 0.14 21.30
CA TYR A 166 -8.70 0.79 22.42
C TYR A 166 -9.49 1.93 23.06
N ALA A 167 -10.48 2.48 22.33
CA ALA A 167 -11.41 3.50 22.79
C ALA A 167 -12.84 3.21 22.26
N PRO A 168 -13.51 2.16 22.77
CA PRO A 168 -14.76 1.62 22.20
C PRO A 168 -15.94 2.61 22.24
N LYS A 169 -15.88 3.63 23.07
CA LYS A 169 -16.90 4.71 23.13
C LYS A 169 -16.56 5.92 22.25
N ALA A 170 -15.48 5.89 21.47
CA ALA A 170 -15.15 6.95 20.54
C ALA A 170 -16.06 6.88 19.30
N LYS A 171 -16.49 8.06 18.79
CA LYS A 171 -17.15 8.18 17.50
C LYS A 171 -16.09 8.38 16.42
N VAL A 172 -16.02 7.48 15.43
CA VAL A 172 -15.06 7.59 14.33
C VAL A 172 -15.73 8.16 13.09
N LEU A 173 -15.27 9.36 12.65
CA LEU A 173 -15.61 9.93 11.35
C LEU A 173 -14.55 9.49 10.33
N GLN A 174 -15.01 8.96 9.19
CA GLN A 174 -14.14 8.39 8.17
C GLN A 174 -14.15 9.24 6.91
N TYR A 175 -12.97 9.55 6.38
CA TYR A 175 -12.70 10.33 5.17
C TYR A 175 -12.07 9.46 4.08
N ASP A 176 -12.07 9.94 2.84
CA ASP A 176 -11.53 9.16 1.71
C ASP A 176 -9.99 9.24 1.64
N ASP A 177 -9.42 10.37 2.09
CA ASP A 177 -7.97 10.61 2.11
C ASP A 177 -7.53 11.44 3.33
N TYR A 178 -6.21 11.56 3.51
CA TYR A 178 -5.63 12.28 4.65
C TYR A 178 -5.75 13.80 4.53
N GLY A 179 -5.87 14.35 3.33
CA GLY A 179 -6.07 15.79 3.11
C GLY A 179 -7.44 16.22 3.64
N GLN A 180 -8.49 15.45 3.30
CA GLN A 180 -9.84 15.67 3.82
C GLN A 180 -9.89 15.50 5.35
N ALA A 181 -9.31 14.42 5.88
CA ALA A 181 -9.27 14.16 7.31
C ALA A 181 -8.53 15.28 8.08
N MET A 182 -7.42 15.78 7.54
CA MET A 182 -6.68 16.90 8.16
C MET A 182 -7.45 18.22 8.08
N SER A 183 -8.13 18.48 6.97
CA SER A 183 -9.02 19.66 6.83
C SER A 183 -10.16 19.62 7.85
N ALA A 184 -10.76 18.45 8.06
CA ALA A 184 -11.78 18.24 9.07
C ALA A 184 -11.25 18.42 10.50
N LEU A 185 -9.99 17.97 10.77
CA LEU A 185 -9.34 18.20 12.07
C LEU A 185 -9.12 19.70 12.31
N LYS A 186 -8.65 20.44 11.30
CA LYS A 186 -8.51 21.91 11.36
C LYS A 186 -9.83 22.62 11.59
N ALA A 187 -10.91 22.10 11.04
CA ALA A 187 -12.27 22.62 11.23
C ALA A 187 -12.91 22.21 12.58
N GLY A 188 -12.19 21.48 13.44
CA GLY A 188 -12.68 21.05 14.75
C GLY A 188 -13.75 19.96 14.71
N GLN A 189 -13.89 19.22 13.61
CA GLN A 189 -14.87 18.13 13.49
C GLN A 189 -14.50 16.89 14.33
N GLY A 190 -13.29 16.82 14.82
CA GLY A 190 -12.79 15.80 15.73
C GLY A 190 -11.64 16.32 16.59
N VAL A 191 -11.33 15.59 17.65
CA VAL A 191 -10.28 15.96 18.61
C VAL A 191 -8.89 15.42 18.23
N ALA A 192 -8.85 14.41 17.35
CA ALA A 192 -7.63 13.76 16.87
C ALA A 192 -7.85 13.16 15.49
N LEU A 193 -6.77 13.09 14.71
CA LEU A 193 -6.65 12.21 13.55
C LEU A 193 -5.81 10.99 13.95
N THR A 194 -6.26 9.79 13.59
CA THR A 194 -5.54 8.54 13.88
C THR A 194 -5.20 7.80 12.59
N THR A 195 -3.97 7.33 12.53
CA THR A 195 -3.41 6.38 11.58
C THR A 195 -2.02 5.99 12.07
N ASP A 196 -1.21 5.37 11.22
CA ASP A 196 0.14 4.94 11.58
C ASP A 196 1.08 6.13 11.83
N ASN A 197 1.98 5.95 12.76
CA ASN A 197 2.91 6.98 13.23
C ASN A 197 3.73 7.64 12.10
N GLY A 198 4.17 6.86 11.09
CA GLY A 198 4.91 7.38 9.94
C GLY A 198 4.11 8.36 9.10
N LEU A 199 2.84 8.04 8.86
CA LEU A 199 1.92 8.90 8.13
C LEU A 199 1.65 10.19 8.92
N LEU A 200 1.37 10.07 10.23
CA LEU A 200 1.12 11.23 11.09
C LEU A 200 2.35 12.13 11.21
N ALA A 201 3.56 11.57 11.25
CA ALA A 201 4.79 12.35 11.26
C ALA A 201 4.95 13.18 9.97
N GLY A 202 4.64 12.59 8.81
CA GLY A 202 4.62 13.31 7.55
C GLY A 202 3.57 14.44 7.54
N ILE A 203 2.35 14.17 8.02
CA ILE A 203 1.28 15.17 8.14
C ILE A 203 1.67 16.30 9.09
N ALA A 204 2.29 15.98 10.24
CA ALA A 204 2.73 16.98 11.22
C ALA A 204 3.78 17.95 10.66
N GLN A 205 4.68 17.48 9.79
CA GLN A 205 5.65 18.36 9.12
C GLN A 205 5.01 19.46 8.27
N GLU A 206 3.87 19.17 7.66
CA GLU A 206 3.11 20.13 6.86
C GLU A 206 2.16 20.98 7.70
N ASN A 207 1.96 20.62 8.96
CA ASN A 207 0.97 21.23 9.86
C ASN A 207 1.60 21.51 11.25
N PRO A 208 2.45 22.55 11.38
CA PRO A 208 3.22 22.81 12.62
C PRO A 208 2.37 23.11 13.85
N GLY A 209 1.05 23.38 13.68
CA GLY A 209 0.09 23.52 14.77
C GLY A 209 -0.37 22.22 15.43
N TYR A 210 0.19 21.07 15.00
CA TYR A 210 -0.23 19.73 15.42
C TYR A 210 0.97 18.90 15.86
N LYS A 211 0.73 17.95 16.78
CA LYS A 211 1.76 17.07 17.36
C LYS A 211 1.26 15.62 17.44
N LEU A 212 2.20 14.69 17.35
CA LEU A 212 1.94 13.28 17.65
C LEU A 212 1.92 13.10 19.18
N VAL A 213 1.01 12.26 19.64
CA VAL A 213 0.88 11.91 21.06
C VAL A 213 0.56 10.42 21.24
N GLY A 214 0.82 9.91 22.45
CA GLY A 214 0.46 8.56 22.87
C GLY A 214 1.40 7.46 22.38
N GLY A 215 2.48 7.82 21.70
CA GLY A 215 3.40 6.84 21.12
C GLY A 215 2.69 5.96 20.06
N VAL A 216 3.20 4.75 19.88
CA VAL A 216 2.61 3.71 19.03
C VAL A 216 1.81 2.76 19.89
N TYR A 217 0.50 2.63 19.64
CA TYR A 217 -0.38 1.77 20.46
C TYR A 217 -0.77 0.44 19.79
N THR A 218 -0.31 0.20 18.55
CA THR A 218 -0.45 -1.08 17.85
C THR A 218 0.86 -1.53 17.22
N ASN A 219 0.97 -2.81 16.88
CA ASN A 219 2.01 -3.34 15.99
C ASN A 219 1.38 -3.60 14.62
N ALA A 220 1.71 -2.80 13.63
CA ALA A 220 1.04 -2.76 12.32
C ALA A 220 2.05 -2.72 11.16
N PRO A 221 2.97 -3.71 11.04
CA PRO A 221 4.02 -3.70 10.05
C PRO A 221 3.45 -3.68 8.63
N TYR A 222 4.12 -2.95 7.72
CA TYR A 222 3.75 -2.88 6.32
C TYR A 222 4.36 -4.02 5.51
N GLY A 223 3.55 -4.62 4.63
CA GLY A 223 3.96 -5.58 3.63
C GLY A 223 3.58 -5.14 2.22
N ILE A 224 4.33 -5.62 1.24
CA ILE A 224 3.96 -5.49 -0.16
C ILE A 224 2.87 -6.52 -0.42
N ALA A 225 1.70 -6.09 -0.92
CA ALA A 225 0.62 -7.01 -1.25
C ALA A 225 0.69 -7.43 -2.72
N ILE A 226 0.46 -8.70 -2.95
CA ILE A 226 0.46 -9.37 -4.25
C ILE A 226 -0.85 -10.15 -4.39
N ASN A 227 -1.33 -10.35 -5.60
CA ASN A 227 -2.55 -11.12 -5.82
C ASN A 227 -2.43 -12.52 -5.20
N LYS A 228 -3.55 -13.03 -4.70
CA LYS A 228 -3.59 -14.31 -3.97
C LYS A 228 -3.09 -15.46 -4.83
N GLY A 229 -2.23 -16.31 -4.23
CA GLY A 229 -1.65 -17.48 -4.90
C GLY A 229 -0.38 -17.21 -5.72
N GLN A 230 0.10 -15.96 -5.76
CA GLN A 230 1.28 -15.56 -6.54
C GLN A 230 2.59 -15.77 -5.75
N THR A 231 2.78 -16.97 -5.20
CA THR A 231 3.91 -17.31 -4.31
C THR A 231 5.28 -17.02 -4.94
N GLN A 232 5.42 -17.22 -6.26
CA GLN A 232 6.66 -16.94 -6.96
C GLN A 232 7.01 -15.45 -6.91
N MET A 233 6.04 -14.56 -7.16
CA MET A 233 6.24 -13.12 -7.06
C MET A 233 6.59 -12.69 -5.64
N VAL A 234 5.91 -13.25 -4.62
CA VAL A 234 6.23 -13.01 -3.20
C VAL A 234 7.67 -13.39 -2.88
N ASN A 235 8.12 -14.57 -3.31
CA ASN A 235 9.47 -15.06 -3.04
C ASN A 235 10.54 -14.19 -3.68
N HIS A 236 10.35 -13.77 -4.94
CA HIS A 236 11.29 -12.89 -5.63
C HIS A 236 11.34 -11.49 -4.99
N LEU A 237 10.19 -10.93 -4.57
CA LEU A 237 10.17 -9.66 -3.83
C LEU A 237 10.87 -9.78 -2.47
N ASN A 238 10.65 -10.87 -1.74
CA ASN A 238 11.34 -11.12 -0.46
C ASN A 238 12.85 -11.23 -0.63
N THR A 239 13.30 -11.96 -1.67
CA THR A 239 14.73 -12.08 -2.00
C THR A 239 15.31 -10.71 -2.36
N ALA A 240 14.62 -9.94 -3.22
CA ALA A 240 15.07 -8.61 -3.60
C ALA A 240 15.14 -7.65 -2.38
N LEU A 241 14.14 -7.68 -1.49
CA LEU A 241 14.13 -6.87 -0.27
C LEU A 241 15.30 -7.25 0.65
N ALA A 242 15.60 -8.55 0.81
CA ALA A 242 16.72 -9.01 1.61
C ALA A 242 18.07 -8.54 1.02
N GLU A 243 18.24 -8.62 -0.30
CA GLU A 243 19.44 -8.12 -0.97
C GLU A 243 19.59 -6.59 -0.87
N LEU A 244 18.49 -5.81 -0.96
CA LEU A 244 18.53 -4.36 -0.74
C LEU A 244 18.92 -4.00 0.71
N LYS A 245 18.51 -4.80 1.68
CA LYS A 245 18.94 -4.64 3.09
C LYS A 245 20.44 -4.98 3.22
N LYS A 246 20.89 -6.10 2.68
CA LYS A 246 22.26 -6.58 2.74
C LYS A 246 23.26 -5.63 2.07
N ASN A 247 22.93 -5.08 0.89
CA ASN A 247 23.80 -4.17 0.15
C ASN A 247 23.71 -2.70 0.61
N GLY A 248 22.96 -2.44 1.67
CA GLY A 248 22.80 -1.10 2.28
C GLY A 248 21.89 -0.14 1.51
N THR A 249 21.28 -0.55 0.40
CA THR A 249 20.37 0.32 -0.36
C THR A 249 19.14 0.67 0.47
N TYR A 250 18.53 -0.31 1.13
CA TYR A 250 17.40 -0.08 2.03
C TYR A 250 17.76 0.94 3.13
N ASN A 251 18.94 0.80 3.76
CA ASN A 251 19.40 1.70 4.80
C ASN A 251 19.59 3.14 4.29
N ARG A 252 20.09 3.31 3.06
CA ARG A 252 20.19 4.64 2.42
C ARG A 252 18.81 5.26 2.20
N LEU A 253 17.80 4.47 1.80
CA LEU A 253 16.43 4.96 1.60
C LEU A 253 15.78 5.36 2.93
N ILE A 254 15.93 4.55 3.98
CA ILE A 254 15.44 4.90 5.33
C ILE A 254 16.10 6.21 5.80
N ASN A 255 17.42 6.34 5.67
CA ASN A 255 18.11 7.58 6.06
C ASN A 255 17.65 8.78 5.23
N LYS A 256 17.46 8.62 3.92
CA LYS A 256 16.99 9.70 3.04
C LYS A 256 15.65 10.26 3.49
N TRP A 257 14.72 9.41 3.88
CA TRP A 257 13.33 9.82 4.12
C TRP A 257 12.98 10.04 5.58
N PHE A 258 13.67 9.37 6.54
CA PHE A 258 13.27 9.37 7.94
C PHE A 258 14.31 9.97 8.89
N LYS A 259 15.56 10.23 8.43
CA LYS A 259 16.57 10.86 9.30
C LYS A 259 16.14 12.27 9.69
N GLY A 260 16.09 12.52 11.00
CA GLY A 260 15.71 13.82 11.55
C GLY A 260 14.20 14.09 11.61
N ILE A 261 13.37 13.09 11.26
CA ILE A 261 11.92 13.19 11.41
C ILE A 261 11.56 12.98 12.90
N PRO A 262 10.88 13.94 13.56
CA PRO A 262 10.45 13.78 14.93
C PRO A 262 9.61 12.51 15.15
N GLY A 263 9.92 11.76 16.19
CA GLY A 263 9.24 10.50 16.52
C GLY A 263 9.81 9.26 15.82
N PHE A 264 10.89 9.40 15.02
CA PHE A 264 11.60 8.27 14.41
C PHE A 264 13.07 8.22 14.84
N ASP A 265 13.46 7.09 15.44
CA ASP A 265 14.86 6.68 15.49
C ASP A 265 15.15 5.77 14.29
N VAL A 266 16.01 6.23 13.39
CA VAL A 266 16.43 5.47 12.22
C VAL A 266 17.04 4.11 12.60
N LYS A 267 17.71 4.02 13.74
CA LYS A 267 18.27 2.76 14.24
C LYS A 267 17.19 1.72 14.55
N GLU A 268 16.03 2.17 15.05
CA GLU A 268 14.89 1.27 15.31
C GLU A 268 14.24 0.80 14.00
N LEU A 269 14.23 1.66 12.97
CA LEU A 269 13.70 1.29 11.65
C LEU A 269 14.59 0.27 10.89
N LEU A 270 15.85 0.14 11.30
CA LEU A 270 16.85 -0.71 10.64
C LEU A 270 17.08 -2.07 11.35
N LYS A 271 16.41 -2.31 12.47
CA LYS A 271 16.38 -3.60 13.15
C LYS A 271 15.47 -4.58 12.39
#